data_78a6221a99c13e691e1f32ea4264143c
#
_entry.id   78a6221a99c13e691e1f32ea4264143c
#
_cell.length_a   1.000
_cell.length_b   1.000
_cell.length_c   1.000
_cell.angle_alpha   90.00
_cell.angle_beta   90.00
_cell.angle_gamma   90.00
#
_symmetry.space_group_name_H-M   'P 1'
#
loop_
_entity.id
_entity.type
_entity.pdbx_description
1 polymer ?
#
loop_
_entity_poly.entity_id
_entity_poly.type
_entity_poly.pdbx_seq_one_letter_code
_entity_poly.pdbx_strand_id
1 'polypeptide(L)'
;FLRKEQAEIRKEQAERQKKFLAELKLEKQIEKFKIREIKELENLEKISLKEQRDDYAGLQARIEKLKDKYRALRDEKIRERVEALGVKIQEGDDRDALLKKEKEYRIERHKIENCLESFYRSSASLCFQINKRYIPKHKSILRCIDRRFENGEIFIKWDDSSQEDWLLLIYIKNNSPEDGVVIEDKSNPEKNISHEFKTNEIFKASDVMVDSLTQLLERERSKKPV
;
A
#
# COMPACT_ATOMS: atom_id res chain seq x y z
N PHE A 1 11.55 22.50 -13.26
CA PHE A 1 10.74 21.33 -13.50
C PHE A 1 11.30 20.11 -12.77
N LEU A 2 12.43 19.57 -13.20
CA LEU A 2 13.10 18.41 -12.59
C LEU A 2 13.29 18.51 -11.06
N ARG A 3 13.52 19.72 -10.53
CA ARG A 3 13.68 19.94 -9.07
C ARG A 3 12.38 19.74 -8.30
N LYS A 4 11.21 20.14 -8.84
CA LYS A 4 9.91 19.94 -8.20
C LYS A 4 9.53 18.46 -8.18
N GLU A 5 9.70 17.79 -9.31
CA GLU A 5 9.44 16.36 -9.45
C GLU A 5 10.32 15.52 -8.52
N GLN A 6 11.63 15.83 -8.46
CA GLN A 6 12.53 15.19 -7.50
C GLN A 6 12.14 15.46 -6.03
N ALA A 7 11.61 16.64 -5.72
CA ALA A 7 11.18 16.97 -4.37
C ALA A 7 9.93 16.17 -3.96
N GLU A 8 8.99 15.94 -4.87
CA GLU A 8 7.81 15.12 -4.59
C GLU A 8 8.13 13.63 -4.50
N ILE A 9 8.94 13.11 -5.42
CA ILE A 9 9.44 11.73 -5.32
C ILE A 9 10.13 11.50 -3.97
N ARG A 10 10.93 12.47 -3.49
CA ARG A 10 11.56 12.40 -2.16
C ARG A 10 10.55 12.43 -1.03
N LYS A 11 9.46 13.22 -1.13
CA LYS A 11 8.38 13.23 -0.12
C LYS A 11 7.67 11.89 -0.06
N GLU A 12 7.29 11.34 -1.20
CA GLU A 12 6.65 10.01 -1.26
C GLU A 12 7.56 8.92 -0.72
N GLN A 13 8.84 8.93 -1.08
CA GLN A 13 9.81 7.99 -0.54
C GLN A 13 9.96 8.14 0.98
N ALA A 14 9.97 9.38 1.49
CA ALA A 14 10.05 9.66 2.92
C ALA A 14 8.78 9.18 3.67
N GLU A 15 7.60 9.32 3.09
CA GLU A 15 6.36 8.80 3.67
C GLU A 15 6.32 7.26 3.69
N ARG A 16 6.73 6.62 2.60
CA ARG A 16 6.89 5.15 2.55
C ARG A 16 7.89 4.66 3.59
N GLN A 17 9.03 5.34 3.72
CA GLN A 17 10.01 5.03 4.76
C GLN A 17 9.45 5.20 6.17
N LYS A 18 8.64 6.24 6.42
CA LYS A 18 7.97 6.43 7.72
C LYS A 18 7.00 5.31 8.04
N LYS A 19 6.16 4.90 7.08
CA LYS A 19 5.23 3.77 7.25
C LYS A 19 5.99 2.48 7.54
N PHE A 20 7.01 2.17 6.75
CA PHE A 20 7.88 1.01 6.96
C PHE A 20 8.58 1.02 8.32
N LEU A 21 9.11 2.17 8.74
CA LEU A 21 9.74 2.31 10.06
C LEU A 21 8.72 2.16 11.21
N ALA A 22 7.48 2.60 11.03
CA ALA A 22 6.42 2.41 12.02
C ALA A 22 6.06 0.92 12.17
N GLU A 23 5.94 0.20 11.05
CA GLU A 23 5.71 -1.25 11.04
C GLU A 23 6.86 -2.01 11.71
N LEU A 24 8.11 -1.66 11.37
CA LEU A 24 9.29 -2.26 11.97
C LEU A 24 9.43 -1.98 13.47
N LYS A 25 8.95 -0.79 13.92
CA LYS A 25 8.87 -0.47 15.35
C LYS A 25 7.85 -1.35 16.07
N LEU A 26 6.71 -1.61 15.45
CA LEU A 26 5.67 -2.47 16.01
C LEU A 26 6.16 -3.91 16.13
N GLU A 27 6.82 -4.44 15.09
CA GLU A 27 7.45 -5.77 15.14
C GLU A 27 8.48 -5.88 16.26
N LYS A 28 9.36 -4.88 16.37
CA LYS A 28 10.34 -4.83 17.47
C LYS A 28 9.68 -4.75 18.86
N GLN A 29 8.51 -4.12 18.99
CA GLN A 29 7.77 -4.12 20.25
C GLN A 29 7.25 -5.50 20.60
N ILE A 30 6.65 -6.21 19.64
CA ILE A 30 6.16 -7.59 19.81
C ILE A 30 7.32 -8.51 20.22
N GLU A 31 8.47 -8.38 19.56
CA GLU A 31 9.66 -9.16 19.88
C GLU A 31 10.21 -8.86 21.29
N LYS A 32 10.23 -7.57 21.67
CA LYS A 32 10.59 -7.18 23.05
C LYS A 32 9.66 -7.76 24.10
N PHE A 33 8.35 -7.84 23.82
CA PHE A 33 7.40 -8.48 24.74
C PHE A 33 7.68 -9.98 24.86
N LYS A 34 7.96 -10.69 23.76
CA LYS A 34 8.35 -12.11 23.81
C LYS A 34 9.62 -12.33 24.64
N ILE A 35 10.64 -11.49 24.46
CA ILE A 35 11.90 -11.60 25.21
C ILE A 35 11.67 -11.33 26.69
N ARG A 36 10.82 -10.36 27.07
CA ARG A 36 10.45 -10.09 28.45
C ARG A 36 9.69 -11.26 29.07
N GLU A 37 8.73 -11.81 28.37
CA GLU A 37 7.98 -13.00 28.80
C GLU A 37 8.92 -14.16 29.13
N ILE A 38 9.86 -14.46 28.22
CA ILE A 38 10.85 -15.54 28.42
C ILE A 38 11.70 -15.26 29.67
N LYS A 39 12.23 -14.05 29.81
CA LYS A 39 13.07 -13.69 30.97
C LYS A 39 12.32 -13.74 32.30
N GLU A 40 11.06 -13.30 32.32
CA GLU A 40 10.25 -13.36 33.54
C GLU A 40 9.89 -14.81 33.90
N LEU A 41 9.62 -15.66 32.90
CA LEU A 41 9.41 -17.10 33.12
C LEU A 41 10.68 -17.78 33.65
N GLU A 42 11.85 -17.51 33.07
CA GLU A 42 13.13 -18.04 33.54
C GLU A 42 13.45 -17.58 34.99
N ASN A 43 13.13 -16.33 35.31
CA ASN A 43 13.34 -15.83 36.66
C ASN A 43 12.40 -16.51 37.67
N LEU A 44 11.13 -16.74 37.29
CA LEU A 44 10.18 -17.47 38.12
C LEU A 44 10.58 -18.94 38.33
N GLU A 45 11.12 -19.59 37.29
CA GLU A 45 11.69 -20.94 37.40
C GLU A 45 12.90 -20.96 38.34
N LYS A 46 13.80 -19.99 38.26
CA LYS A 46 14.95 -19.88 39.15
C LYS A 46 14.54 -19.63 40.62
N ILE A 47 13.50 -18.84 40.84
CA ILE A 47 12.94 -18.60 42.18
C ILE A 47 12.28 -19.88 42.71
N SER A 48 11.49 -20.60 41.89
CA SER A 48 10.88 -21.85 42.26
C SER A 48 11.87 -22.95 42.63
N LEU A 49 13.03 -22.98 41.99
CA LEU A 49 14.13 -23.90 42.31
C LEU A 49 14.85 -23.55 43.61
N LYS A 50 14.85 -22.25 43.99
CA LYS A 50 15.49 -21.78 45.24
C LYS A 50 14.59 -21.89 46.46
N GLU A 51 13.29 -21.67 46.33
CA GLU A 51 12.26 -21.81 47.36
C GLU A 51 11.73 -23.24 47.40
N GLN A 52 12.50 -24.13 48.02
CA GLN A 52 12.08 -25.51 48.15
C GLN A 52 10.78 -25.64 48.96
N ARG A 53 9.71 -26.11 48.32
CA ARG A 53 8.63 -26.96 48.76
C ARG A 53 7.30 -26.42 49.25
N ASP A 54 7.13 -25.23 49.76
CA ASP A 54 5.82 -24.96 50.43
C ASP A 54 4.77 -24.19 49.61
N ASP A 55 5.12 -23.62 48.44
CA ASP A 55 4.15 -22.85 47.63
C ASP A 55 4.19 -23.12 46.12
N TYR A 56 4.39 -24.38 45.74
CA TYR A 56 4.42 -24.75 44.30
C TYR A 56 3.12 -24.42 43.57
N ALA A 57 1.95 -24.56 44.24
CA ALA A 57 0.65 -24.23 43.66
C ALA A 57 0.48 -22.72 43.46
N GLY A 58 0.96 -21.90 44.38
CA GLY A 58 0.94 -20.42 44.26
C GLY A 58 1.84 -19.91 43.17
N LEU A 59 3.00 -20.53 42.98
CA LEU A 59 3.95 -20.19 41.88
C LEU A 59 3.39 -20.59 40.51
N GLN A 60 2.78 -21.77 40.38
CA GLN A 60 2.10 -22.17 39.13
C GLN A 60 0.99 -21.18 38.75
N ALA A 61 0.16 -20.79 39.73
CA ALA A 61 -0.92 -19.82 39.48
C ALA A 61 -0.37 -18.45 39.04
N ARG A 62 0.77 -18.00 39.60
CA ARG A 62 1.46 -16.76 39.15
C ARG A 62 2.01 -16.88 37.74
N ILE A 63 2.63 -18.02 37.41
CA ILE A 63 3.17 -18.29 36.04
C ILE A 63 2.02 -18.30 35.05
N GLU A 64 0.90 -18.93 35.38
CA GLU A 64 -0.26 -19.01 34.48
C GLU A 64 -0.89 -17.64 34.26
N LYS A 65 -1.10 -16.85 35.29
CA LYS A 65 -1.56 -15.45 35.20
C LYS A 65 -0.61 -14.60 34.35
N LEU A 66 0.71 -14.81 34.46
CA LEU A 66 1.70 -14.09 33.69
C LEU A 66 1.62 -14.47 32.19
N LYS A 67 1.51 -15.76 31.90
CA LYS A 67 1.31 -16.29 30.54
C LYS A 67 0.05 -15.70 29.92
N ASP A 68 -1.06 -15.70 30.64
CA ASP A 68 -2.33 -15.18 30.15
C ASP A 68 -2.24 -13.67 29.89
N LYS A 69 -1.60 -12.91 30.79
CA LYS A 69 -1.36 -11.48 30.59
C LYS A 69 -0.57 -11.20 29.29
N TYR A 70 0.52 -11.94 29.06
CA TYR A 70 1.33 -11.73 27.86
C TYR A 70 0.64 -12.23 26.60
N ARG A 71 -0.17 -13.32 26.70
CA ARG A 71 -1.03 -13.74 25.58
C ARG A 71 -2.01 -12.65 25.21
N ALA A 72 -2.75 -12.12 26.18
CA ALA A 72 -3.72 -11.05 25.95
C ALA A 72 -3.08 -9.83 25.30
N LEU A 73 -1.91 -9.37 25.79
CA LEU A 73 -1.19 -8.24 25.20
C LEU A 73 -0.71 -8.52 23.77
N ARG A 74 -0.28 -9.74 23.48
CA ARG A 74 0.12 -10.10 22.09
C ARG A 74 -1.07 -10.13 21.16
N ASP A 75 -2.17 -10.73 21.61
CA ASP A 75 -3.38 -10.88 20.82
C ASP A 75 -4.01 -9.51 20.54
N GLU A 76 -4.00 -8.60 21.52
CA GLU A 76 -4.41 -7.22 21.33
C GLU A 76 -3.55 -6.51 20.26
N LYS A 77 -2.24 -6.65 20.32
CA LYS A 77 -1.33 -6.02 19.32
C LYS A 77 -1.46 -6.62 17.93
N ILE A 78 -1.72 -7.91 17.83
CA ILE A 78 -2.00 -8.57 16.56
C ILE A 78 -3.33 -8.05 15.99
N ARG A 79 -4.36 -7.93 16.83
CA ARG A 79 -5.67 -7.39 16.44
C ARG A 79 -5.55 -5.95 15.95
N GLU A 80 -4.91 -5.06 16.71
CA GLU A 80 -4.63 -3.68 16.29
C GLU A 80 -3.94 -3.61 14.92
N ARG A 81 -2.98 -4.51 14.67
CA ARG A 81 -2.27 -4.55 13.39
C ARG A 81 -3.16 -4.98 12.23
N VAL A 82 -3.99 -6.01 12.44
CA VAL A 82 -4.93 -6.51 11.41
C VAL A 82 -6.02 -5.47 11.13
N GLU A 83 -6.52 -4.78 12.16
CA GLU A 83 -7.45 -3.66 12.00
C GLU A 83 -6.85 -2.51 11.20
N ALA A 84 -5.59 -2.17 11.48
CA ALA A 84 -4.86 -1.12 10.74
C ALA A 84 -4.70 -1.44 9.24
N LEU A 85 -4.75 -2.72 8.85
CA LEU A 85 -4.76 -3.15 7.46
C LEU A 85 -6.15 -3.05 6.81
N GLY A 86 -7.19 -2.71 7.56
CA GLY A 86 -8.57 -2.63 7.06
C GLY A 86 -9.27 -3.97 6.88
N VAL A 87 -8.69 -5.06 7.39
CA VAL A 87 -9.29 -6.41 7.34
C VAL A 87 -10.41 -6.52 8.37
N LYS A 88 -11.58 -7.00 7.96
CA LYS A 88 -12.71 -7.20 8.88
C LYS A 88 -12.42 -8.33 9.87
N ILE A 89 -12.39 -7.98 11.15
CA ILE A 89 -12.24 -8.92 12.26
C ILE A 89 -13.63 -9.31 12.74
N GLN A 90 -13.84 -10.60 12.98
CA GLN A 90 -15.05 -11.12 13.59
C GLN A 90 -14.82 -11.29 15.09
N GLU A 91 -15.88 -11.08 15.90
CA GLU A 91 -15.85 -11.40 17.33
C GLU A 91 -15.71 -12.92 17.50
N GLY A 92 -14.54 -13.35 17.99
CA GLY A 92 -14.23 -14.78 18.15
C GLY A 92 -13.09 -15.29 17.27
N ASP A 93 -12.52 -14.43 16.41
CA ASP A 93 -11.32 -14.80 15.64
C ASP A 93 -10.16 -15.10 16.61
N ASP A 94 -9.67 -16.35 16.56
CA ASP A 94 -8.48 -16.76 17.27
C ASP A 94 -7.23 -16.13 16.65
N ARG A 95 -6.16 -16.06 17.41
CA ARG A 95 -4.87 -15.52 16.99
C ARG A 95 -4.39 -16.08 15.65
N ASP A 96 -4.48 -17.40 15.47
CA ASP A 96 -4.02 -18.07 14.25
C ASP A 96 -4.91 -17.71 13.05
N ALA A 97 -6.20 -17.50 13.27
CA ALA A 97 -7.12 -17.00 12.26
C ALA A 97 -6.78 -15.56 11.84
N LEU A 98 -6.44 -14.68 12.79
CA LEU A 98 -6.01 -13.30 12.51
C LEU A 98 -4.71 -13.26 11.71
N LEU A 99 -3.72 -14.07 12.09
CA LEU A 99 -2.44 -14.16 11.37
C LEU A 99 -2.63 -14.73 9.96
N LYS A 100 -3.55 -15.68 9.78
CA LYS A 100 -3.89 -16.22 8.48
C LYS A 100 -4.55 -15.17 7.59
N LYS A 101 -5.53 -14.43 8.10
CA LYS A 101 -6.19 -13.32 7.40
C LYS A 101 -5.18 -12.23 6.99
N GLU A 102 -4.27 -11.86 7.88
CA GLU A 102 -3.19 -10.92 7.57
C GLU A 102 -2.32 -11.41 6.43
N LYS A 103 -1.90 -12.67 6.47
CA LYS A 103 -1.06 -13.28 5.44
C LYS A 103 -1.77 -13.34 4.08
N GLU A 104 -3.04 -13.75 4.06
CA GLU A 104 -3.87 -13.78 2.86
C GLU A 104 -4.00 -12.38 2.26
N TYR A 105 -4.34 -11.38 3.05
CA TYR A 105 -4.42 -9.97 2.63
C TYR A 105 -3.11 -9.48 2.04
N ARG A 106 -1.96 -9.76 2.68
CA ARG A 106 -0.64 -9.37 2.17
C ARG A 106 -0.33 -10.02 0.83
N ILE A 107 -0.68 -11.29 0.65
CA ILE A 107 -0.46 -12.01 -0.61
C ILE A 107 -1.31 -11.43 -1.73
N GLU A 108 -2.59 -11.17 -1.47
CA GLU A 108 -3.49 -10.55 -2.44
C GLU A 108 -3.02 -9.14 -2.81
N ARG A 109 -2.68 -8.35 -1.82
CA ARG A 109 -2.15 -7.00 -2.03
C ARG A 109 -0.88 -7.01 -2.87
N HIS A 110 0.05 -7.90 -2.58
CA HIS A 110 1.29 -8.04 -3.35
C HIS A 110 1.05 -8.49 -4.80
N LYS A 111 0.07 -9.34 -5.05
CA LYS A 111 -0.32 -9.70 -6.42
C LYS A 111 -0.84 -8.49 -7.20
N ILE A 112 -1.68 -7.66 -6.57
CA ILE A 112 -2.19 -6.41 -7.14
C ILE A 112 -1.04 -5.45 -7.47
N GLU A 113 -0.14 -5.23 -6.53
CA GLU A 113 1.01 -4.34 -6.68
C GLU A 113 1.93 -4.78 -7.82
N ASN A 114 2.23 -6.07 -7.90
CA ASN A 114 3.07 -6.64 -8.97
C ASN A 114 2.40 -6.54 -10.34
N CYS A 115 1.10 -6.76 -10.40
CA CYS A 115 0.35 -6.62 -11.64
C CYS A 115 0.40 -5.18 -12.17
N LEU A 116 0.19 -4.21 -11.30
CA LEU A 116 0.20 -2.79 -11.66
C LEU A 116 1.61 -2.21 -11.89
N GLU A 117 2.67 -2.89 -11.43
CA GLU A 117 4.05 -2.38 -11.55
C GLU A 117 4.44 -2.05 -13.00
N SER A 118 4.10 -2.92 -13.91
CA SER A 118 4.42 -2.74 -15.33
C SER A 118 3.60 -1.63 -15.99
N PHE A 119 2.32 -1.49 -15.61
CA PHE A 119 1.48 -0.38 -16.05
C PHE A 119 1.98 0.96 -15.51
N TYR A 120 2.42 0.98 -14.25
CA TYR A 120 3.02 2.17 -13.66
C TYR A 120 4.30 2.60 -14.40
N ARG A 121 5.21 1.67 -14.68
CA ARG A 121 6.45 1.98 -15.42
C ARG A 121 6.15 2.53 -16.80
N SER A 122 5.18 1.95 -17.49
CA SER A 122 4.74 2.43 -18.80
C SER A 122 4.17 3.84 -18.71
N SER A 123 3.24 4.07 -17.78
CA SER A 123 2.59 5.37 -17.58
C SER A 123 3.58 6.47 -17.18
N ALA A 124 4.50 6.17 -16.26
CA ALA A 124 5.53 7.10 -15.83
C ALA A 124 6.51 7.47 -16.97
N SER A 125 6.92 6.45 -17.76
CA SER A 125 7.76 6.66 -18.93
C SER A 125 7.05 7.51 -19.98
N LEU A 126 5.77 7.24 -20.23
CA LEU A 126 4.94 8.00 -21.16
C LEU A 126 4.82 9.47 -20.74
N CYS A 127 4.45 9.73 -19.48
CA CYS A 127 4.39 11.09 -18.93
C CYS A 127 5.73 11.82 -19.08
N PHE A 128 6.84 11.16 -18.78
CA PHE A 128 8.18 11.74 -18.95
C PHE A 128 8.47 12.10 -20.41
N GLN A 129 8.18 11.22 -21.35
CA GLN A 129 8.42 11.46 -22.79
C GLN A 129 7.55 12.60 -23.32
N ILE A 130 6.27 12.65 -22.95
CA ILE A 130 5.34 13.70 -23.34
C ILE A 130 5.80 15.05 -22.77
N ASN A 131 6.11 15.11 -21.49
CA ASN A 131 6.59 16.34 -20.85
C ASN A 131 7.86 16.88 -21.49
N LYS A 132 8.79 15.98 -21.86
CA LYS A 132 10.06 16.36 -22.45
C LYS A 132 9.94 16.87 -23.89
N ARG A 133 9.05 16.26 -24.69
CA ARG A 133 9.01 16.50 -26.15
C ARG A 133 7.90 17.44 -26.59
N TYR A 134 6.76 17.42 -25.89
CA TYR A 134 5.53 18.04 -26.36
C TYR A 134 5.04 19.19 -25.50
N ILE A 135 5.46 19.29 -24.23
CA ILE A 135 5.03 20.34 -23.33
C ILE A 135 6.11 21.42 -23.19
N PRO A 136 5.79 22.70 -23.48
CA PRO A 136 6.72 23.81 -23.25
C PRO A 136 7.06 24.00 -21.77
N LYS A 137 8.28 24.46 -21.48
CA LYS A 137 8.82 24.57 -20.11
C LYS A 137 8.02 25.45 -19.12
N HIS A 138 7.18 26.33 -19.64
CA HIS A 138 6.39 27.29 -18.83
C HIS A 138 4.93 26.83 -18.62
N LYS A 139 4.56 25.65 -19.09
CA LYS A 139 3.22 25.09 -18.93
C LYS A 139 3.17 24.01 -17.88
N SER A 140 1.92 23.73 -17.44
CA SER A 140 1.61 22.60 -16.60
C SER A 140 2.04 21.30 -17.25
N ILE A 141 2.46 20.36 -16.46
CA ILE A 141 3.02 19.09 -16.88
C ILE A 141 2.13 17.94 -16.46
N LEU A 142 2.23 16.84 -17.17
CA LEU A 142 1.59 15.60 -16.79
C LEU A 142 2.37 14.92 -15.67
N ARG A 143 1.67 14.46 -14.64
CA ARG A 143 2.21 13.66 -13.55
C ARG A 143 1.55 12.30 -13.51
N CYS A 144 2.36 11.28 -13.33
CA CYS A 144 1.91 9.96 -12.98
C CYS A 144 2.02 9.80 -11.46
N ILE A 145 0.89 9.63 -10.79
CA ILE A 145 0.80 9.45 -9.33
C ILE A 145 0.61 7.97 -9.04
N ASP A 146 1.49 7.46 -8.19
CA ASP A 146 1.51 6.07 -7.76
C ASP A 146 0.81 5.90 -6.41
N ARG A 147 -0.39 5.32 -6.41
CA ARG A 147 -1.13 4.91 -5.21
C ARG A 147 -1.35 3.39 -5.14
N ARG A 148 -0.53 2.62 -5.83
CA ARG A 148 -0.60 1.15 -5.81
C ARG A 148 -0.54 0.57 -4.41
N PHE A 149 0.28 1.18 -3.55
CA PHE A 149 0.49 0.72 -2.17
C PHE A 149 -0.59 1.20 -1.20
N GLU A 150 -1.43 2.14 -1.59
CA GLU A 150 -2.53 2.67 -0.77
C GLU A 150 -3.87 2.09 -1.22
N ASN A 151 -4.29 2.46 -2.41
CA ASN A 151 -5.60 2.12 -2.95
C ASN A 151 -5.56 1.08 -4.08
N GLY A 152 -4.37 0.73 -4.60
CA GLY A 152 -4.24 -0.13 -5.79
C GLY A 152 -4.53 0.61 -7.09
N GLU A 153 -4.26 1.91 -7.13
CA GLU A 153 -4.57 2.80 -8.24
C GLU A 153 -3.34 3.54 -8.74
N ILE A 154 -3.32 3.86 -10.03
CA ILE A 154 -2.35 4.74 -10.67
C ILE A 154 -3.15 5.77 -11.45
N PHE A 155 -2.82 7.05 -11.35
CA PHE A 155 -3.49 8.04 -12.16
C PHE A 155 -2.54 9.07 -12.76
N ILE A 156 -2.93 9.56 -13.93
CA ILE A 156 -2.24 10.62 -14.64
C ILE A 156 -3.08 11.89 -14.55
N LYS A 157 -2.49 12.98 -14.14
CA LYS A 157 -3.13 14.28 -14.01
C LYS A 157 -2.19 15.42 -14.41
N TRP A 158 -2.74 16.62 -14.55
CA TRP A 158 -1.93 17.83 -14.62
C TRP A 158 -1.36 18.19 -13.24
N ASP A 159 -0.18 18.78 -13.21
CA ASP A 159 0.53 19.19 -11.98
C ASP A 159 -0.26 20.21 -11.14
N ASP A 160 -0.98 21.11 -11.80
CA ASP A 160 -1.77 22.17 -11.21
C ASP A 160 -3.23 21.78 -10.91
N SER A 161 -3.66 20.60 -11.35
CA SER A 161 -5.02 20.12 -11.07
C SER A 161 -5.15 19.53 -9.66
N SER A 162 -6.38 19.48 -9.14
CA SER A 162 -6.69 18.84 -7.87
C SER A 162 -6.43 17.33 -7.92
N GLN A 163 -6.44 16.66 -6.77
CA GLN A 163 -6.23 15.19 -6.76
C GLN A 163 -7.40 14.42 -7.37
N GLU A 164 -8.57 15.02 -7.41
CA GLU A 164 -9.79 14.43 -7.95
C GLU A 164 -9.91 14.60 -9.46
N ASP A 165 -9.16 15.56 -10.03
CA ASP A 165 -9.16 15.86 -11.47
C ASP A 165 -8.06 15.06 -12.18
N TRP A 166 -8.29 13.77 -12.32
CA TRP A 166 -7.41 12.90 -13.09
C TRP A 166 -7.84 12.79 -14.55
N LEU A 167 -6.88 12.55 -15.44
CA LEU A 167 -7.08 12.35 -16.87
C LEU A 167 -7.22 10.87 -17.21
N LEU A 168 -6.32 10.05 -16.70
CA LEU A 168 -6.34 8.61 -16.82
C LEU A 168 -6.24 7.98 -15.44
N LEU A 169 -7.10 7.02 -15.14
CA LEU A 169 -7.09 6.21 -13.94
C LEU A 169 -6.89 4.74 -14.30
N ILE A 170 -5.92 4.10 -13.69
CA ILE A 170 -5.57 2.69 -13.93
C ILE A 170 -5.72 1.94 -12.62
N TYR A 171 -6.54 0.90 -12.62
CA TYR A 171 -6.77 0.06 -11.45
C TYR A 171 -7.12 -1.38 -11.85
N ILE A 172 -7.07 -2.29 -10.89
CA ILE A 172 -7.46 -3.69 -11.10
C ILE A 172 -8.97 -3.84 -10.88
N LYS A 173 -9.64 -4.47 -11.84
CA LYS A 173 -11.07 -4.75 -11.77
C LYS A 173 -11.37 -5.66 -10.56
N ASN A 174 -12.37 -5.28 -9.76
CA ASN A 174 -12.81 -6.03 -8.57
C ASN A 174 -11.68 -6.36 -7.55
N ASN A 175 -10.56 -5.65 -7.56
CA ASN A 175 -9.36 -5.98 -6.79
C ASN A 175 -8.82 -7.41 -7.05
N SER A 176 -9.20 -8.04 -8.16
CA SER A 176 -8.74 -9.36 -8.58
C SER A 176 -7.84 -9.24 -9.81
N PRO A 177 -6.56 -9.61 -9.72
CA PRO A 177 -5.64 -9.58 -10.86
C PRO A 177 -6.08 -10.45 -12.05
N GLU A 178 -6.96 -11.44 -11.80
CA GLU A 178 -7.50 -12.33 -12.82
C GLU A 178 -8.54 -11.65 -13.71
N ASP A 179 -9.28 -10.66 -13.15
CA ASP A 179 -10.31 -9.90 -13.85
C ASP A 179 -9.73 -8.82 -14.78
N GLY A 180 -8.43 -8.59 -14.71
CA GLY A 180 -7.70 -7.67 -15.58
C GLY A 180 -7.55 -6.26 -14.99
N VAL A 181 -7.01 -5.37 -15.83
CA VAL A 181 -6.73 -3.97 -15.52
C VAL A 181 -7.67 -3.09 -16.30
N VAL A 182 -8.24 -2.11 -15.64
CA VAL A 182 -9.13 -1.10 -16.23
C VAL A 182 -8.38 0.22 -16.35
N ILE A 183 -8.51 0.86 -17.51
CA ILE A 183 -8.05 2.22 -17.74
C ILE A 183 -9.28 3.07 -18.03
N GLU A 184 -9.59 3.97 -17.12
CA GLU A 184 -10.62 4.98 -17.33
C GLU A 184 -9.99 6.25 -17.91
N ASP A 185 -10.55 6.72 -19.02
CA ASP A 185 -10.09 7.89 -19.75
C ASP A 185 -11.11 9.02 -19.62
N LYS A 186 -10.72 10.07 -18.91
CA LYS A 186 -11.42 11.38 -18.80
C LYS A 186 -10.71 12.48 -19.58
N SER A 187 -9.74 12.15 -20.42
CA SER A 187 -9.04 13.13 -21.24
C SER A 187 -10.00 13.90 -22.16
N ASN A 188 -11.13 13.29 -22.52
CA ASN A 188 -12.21 13.93 -23.26
C ASN A 188 -13.38 14.29 -22.32
N PRO A 189 -13.67 15.60 -22.10
CA PRO A 189 -14.76 16.03 -21.23
C PRO A 189 -16.16 15.53 -21.66
N GLU A 190 -16.31 15.21 -22.93
CA GLU A 190 -17.61 14.76 -23.50
C GLU A 190 -17.83 13.25 -23.39
N LYS A 191 -16.77 12.47 -23.19
CA LYS A 191 -16.83 11.00 -23.18
C LYS A 191 -15.87 10.43 -22.15
N ASN A 192 -16.42 9.86 -21.08
CA ASN A 192 -15.67 8.95 -20.24
C ASN A 192 -15.64 7.57 -20.89
N ILE A 193 -14.44 7.10 -21.24
CA ILE A 193 -14.26 5.81 -21.89
C ILE A 193 -13.51 4.90 -20.90
N SER A 194 -14.00 3.68 -20.75
CA SER A 194 -13.33 2.66 -19.95
C SER A 194 -12.82 1.55 -20.87
N HIS A 195 -11.55 1.22 -20.75
CA HIS A 195 -10.87 0.18 -21.49
C HIS A 195 -10.44 -0.94 -20.54
N GLU A 196 -10.78 -2.17 -20.87
CA GLU A 196 -10.39 -3.34 -20.09
C GLU A 196 -9.26 -4.08 -20.80
N PHE A 197 -8.21 -4.43 -20.04
CA PHE A 197 -7.04 -5.14 -20.53
C PHE A 197 -6.73 -6.33 -19.65
N LYS A 198 -6.16 -7.37 -20.22
CA LYS A 198 -5.54 -8.43 -19.43
C LYS A 198 -4.21 -7.95 -18.85
N THR A 199 -3.78 -8.56 -17.77
CA THR A 199 -2.53 -8.21 -17.07
C THR A 199 -1.28 -8.29 -17.95
N ASN A 200 -1.31 -9.06 -19.03
CA ASN A 200 -0.23 -9.20 -20.02
C ASN A 200 -0.35 -8.28 -21.25
N GLU A 201 -1.45 -7.52 -21.38
CA GLU A 201 -1.72 -6.66 -22.56
C GLU A 201 -1.19 -5.22 -22.37
N ILE A 202 -0.07 -5.06 -21.72
CA ILE A 202 0.57 -3.77 -21.42
C ILE A 202 0.80 -2.92 -22.66
N PHE A 203 1.22 -3.52 -23.78
CA PHE A 203 1.48 -2.77 -25.00
C PHE A 203 0.22 -2.14 -25.57
N LYS A 204 -0.88 -2.89 -25.62
CA LYS A 204 -2.17 -2.35 -26.06
C LYS A 204 -2.67 -1.23 -25.13
N ALA A 205 -2.51 -1.41 -23.84
CA ALA A 205 -2.85 -0.40 -22.85
C ALA A 205 -1.99 0.87 -23.03
N SER A 206 -0.69 0.69 -23.30
CA SER A 206 0.22 1.81 -23.58
C SER A 206 -0.19 2.57 -24.85
N ASP A 207 -0.58 1.88 -25.91
CA ASP A 207 -1.03 2.51 -27.15
C ASP A 207 -2.28 3.37 -26.88
N VAL A 208 -3.25 2.84 -26.16
CA VAL A 208 -4.46 3.61 -25.78
C VAL A 208 -4.11 4.83 -24.94
N MET A 209 -3.20 4.70 -23.96
CA MET A 209 -2.77 5.85 -23.15
C MET A 209 -2.06 6.92 -23.99
N VAL A 210 -1.24 6.50 -24.97
CA VAL A 210 -0.56 7.41 -25.91
C VAL A 210 -1.57 8.16 -26.75
N ASP A 211 -2.53 7.44 -27.33
CA ASP A 211 -3.58 8.03 -28.17
C ASP A 211 -4.42 9.05 -27.39
N SER A 212 -4.87 8.68 -26.19
CA SER A 212 -5.68 9.54 -25.32
C SER A 212 -4.94 10.83 -24.95
N LEU A 213 -3.67 10.72 -24.51
CA LEU A 213 -2.89 11.88 -24.10
C LEU A 213 -2.44 12.74 -25.31
N THR A 214 -2.20 12.13 -26.46
CA THR A 214 -1.86 12.87 -27.70
C THR A 214 -3.07 13.68 -28.16
N GLN A 215 -4.26 13.09 -28.21
CA GLN A 215 -5.50 13.78 -28.56
C GLN A 215 -5.83 14.91 -27.58
N LEU A 216 -5.55 14.71 -26.27
CA LEU A 216 -5.68 15.77 -25.27
C LEU A 216 -4.77 16.96 -25.60
N LEU A 217 -3.51 16.70 -25.90
CA LEU A 217 -2.54 17.76 -26.22
C LEU A 217 -2.89 18.50 -27.51
N GLU A 218 -3.42 17.82 -28.51
CA GLU A 218 -3.88 18.43 -29.75
C GLU A 218 -5.08 19.37 -29.49
N ARG A 219 -6.03 18.93 -28.67
CA ARG A 219 -7.16 19.77 -28.24
C ARG A 219 -6.73 20.99 -27.44
N GLU A 220 -5.78 20.83 -26.53
CA GLU A 220 -5.22 21.94 -25.75
C GLU A 220 -4.42 22.92 -26.61
N ARG A 221 -3.81 22.47 -27.68
CA ARG A 221 -3.17 23.33 -28.68
C ARG A 221 -4.18 24.09 -29.54
N SER A 222 -5.26 23.42 -29.91
CA SER A 222 -6.33 24.02 -30.74
C SER A 222 -7.16 25.07 -29.98
N LYS A 223 -7.27 24.97 -28.65
CA LYS A 223 -7.97 25.94 -27.79
C LYS A 223 -7.22 27.25 -27.58
N LYS A 224 -6.01 27.42 -28.11
CA LYS A 224 -5.28 28.67 -28.00
C LYS A 224 -5.61 29.59 -29.17
N PRO A 225 -6.26 30.74 -28.93
CA PRO A 225 -6.13 31.87 -29.82
C PRO A 225 -4.70 32.42 -29.72
N VAL A 226 -4.19 32.81 -30.82
CA VAL A 226 -2.99 33.62 -31.03
C VAL A 226 -2.92 34.80 -30.06
#